data_f69eeb57cb4fe027830afdfe455e12ef
#
_entry.id   f69eeb57cb4fe027830afdfe455e12ef
#
_cell.length_a   1.000
_cell.length_b   1.000
_cell.length_c   1.000
_cell.angle_alpha   90.00
_cell.angle_beta   90.00
_cell.angle_gamma   90.00
#
_symmetry.space_group_name_H-M   'P 1'
#
loop_
_entity.id
_entity.type
_entity.pdbx_description
1 polymer ?
#
loop_
_entity_poly.entity_id
_entity_poly.type
_entity_poly.pdbx_seq_one_letter_code
_entity_poly.pdbx_strand_id
1 'polypeptide(L)'
;MNSLFIQYSNLISDHNLTITEEVFSIPELKDITDFISNSRQRPTGKGEKRKAITIDKDGRIFNVECIIFQDLSFEISINDITQEEQQVRLKRQLTQNIAHELKTPVSSIQGYLETIVNNDNLPKEKLDTFLERCFAQSNRLARLLRDISVLTVWTKHRK
;
A
#
# COMPACT_ATOMS: atom_id res chain seq x y z
N MET A 1 4.62 -28.77 -13.67
CA MET A 1 4.34 -27.96 -12.47
C MET A 1 5.66 -27.55 -11.82
N ASN A 2 5.82 -26.29 -11.42
CA ASN A 2 7.07 -25.78 -10.82
C ASN A 2 7.08 -26.14 -9.32
N SER A 3 8.25 -26.52 -8.77
CA SER A 3 8.42 -26.83 -7.34
C SER A 3 8.02 -25.69 -6.40
N LEU A 4 8.25 -24.43 -6.81
CA LEU A 4 7.82 -23.23 -6.08
C LEU A 4 6.29 -23.11 -5.99
N PHE A 5 5.55 -23.50 -7.02
CA PHE A 5 4.09 -23.49 -6.99
C PHE A 5 3.55 -24.44 -5.92
N ILE A 6 4.08 -25.67 -5.84
CA ILE A 6 3.71 -26.62 -4.78
C ILE A 6 4.05 -26.07 -3.40
N GLN A 7 5.25 -25.51 -3.24
CA GLN A 7 5.71 -24.97 -1.96
C GLN A 7 4.79 -23.83 -1.48
N TYR A 8 4.41 -22.90 -2.36
CA TYR A 8 3.50 -21.79 -2.00
C TYR A 8 2.07 -22.28 -1.78
N SER A 9 1.59 -23.25 -2.56
CA SER A 9 0.28 -23.85 -2.33
C SER A 9 0.21 -24.55 -0.97
N ASN A 10 1.27 -25.24 -0.54
CA ASN A 10 1.35 -25.87 0.78
C ASN A 10 1.37 -24.82 1.92
N LEU A 11 2.03 -23.67 1.72
CA LEU A 11 2.03 -22.58 2.70
C LEU A 11 0.65 -21.92 2.83
N ILE A 12 -0.12 -21.86 1.75
CA ILE A 12 -1.47 -21.27 1.74
C ILE A 12 -2.49 -22.21 2.38
N SER A 13 -2.39 -23.53 2.10
CA SER A 13 -3.41 -24.51 2.48
C SER A 13 -3.21 -25.17 3.84
N ASP A 14 -2.03 -25.00 4.48
CA ASP A 14 -1.60 -25.76 5.67
C ASP A 14 -1.56 -27.29 5.45
N HIS A 15 -1.59 -27.74 4.20
CA HIS A 15 -1.60 -29.14 3.82
C HIS A 15 -0.41 -29.47 2.92
N ASN A 16 0.12 -30.67 3.08
CA ASN A 16 1.17 -31.17 2.18
C ASN A 16 0.53 -31.69 0.89
N LEU A 17 0.33 -30.80 -0.07
CA LEU A 17 -0.16 -31.14 -1.40
C LEU A 17 0.91 -31.88 -2.19
N THR A 18 0.56 -33.01 -2.76
CA THR A 18 1.43 -33.83 -3.59
C THR A 18 1.04 -33.87 -5.05
N ILE A 19 -0.20 -33.57 -5.34
CA ILE A 19 -0.81 -33.68 -6.69
C ILE A 19 -1.46 -32.36 -7.08
N THR A 20 -1.37 -32.00 -8.37
CA THR A 20 -1.92 -30.77 -8.94
C THR A 20 -3.44 -30.62 -8.73
N GLU A 21 -4.17 -31.75 -8.69
CA GLU A 21 -5.63 -31.76 -8.53
C GLU A 21 -6.07 -31.31 -7.14
N GLU A 22 -5.25 -31.53 -6.12
CA GLU A 22 -5.50 -31.10 -4.74
C GLU A 22 -5.51 -29.59 -4.58
N VAL A 23 -4.83 -28.84 -5.46
CA VAL A 23 -4.81 -27.39 -5.47
C VAL A 23 -6.20 -26.80 -5.66
N PHE A 24 -7.08 -27.49 -6.40
CA PHE A 24 -8.45 -27.05 -6.62
C PHE A 24 -9.37 -27.24 -5.41
N SER A 25 -8.93 -27.96 -4.39
CA SER A 25 -9.69 -28.16 -3.15
C SER A 25 -9.29 -27.18 -2.04
N ILE A 26 -8.31 -26.31 -2.28
CA ILE A 26 -7.85 -25.30 -1.32
C ILE A 26 -8.93 -24.22 -1.15
N PRO A 27 -9.49 -24.00 0.06
CA PRO A 27 -10.57 -23.03 0.29
C PRO A 27 -10.18 -21.60 -0.11
N GLU A 28 -8.92 -21.22 0.13
CA GLU A 28 -8.36 -19.89 -0.17
C GLU A 28 -8.30 -19.62 -1.68
N LEU A 29 -8.27 -20.67 -2.50
CA LEU A 29 -8.24 -20.56 -3.97
C LEU A 29 -9.63 -20.73 -4.62
N LYS A 30 -10.70 -20.81 -3.82
CA LYS A 30 -12.06 -21.00 -4.32
C LYS A 30 -12.45 -19.99 -5.40
N ASP A 31 -12.11 -18.72 -5.21
CA ASP A 31 -12.41 -17.68 -6.20
C ASP A 31 -11.72 -17.90 -7.55
N ILE A 32 -10.54 -18.51 -7.55
CA ILE A 32 -9.81 -18.89 -8.76
C ILE A 32 -10.44 -20.10 -9.41
N THR A 33 -10.79 -21.13 -8.62
CA THR A 33 -11.43 -22.34 -9.13
C THR A 33 -12.80 -22.06 -9.71
N ASP A 34 -13.60 -21.21 -9.07
CA ASP A 34 -14.89 -20.75 -9.56
C ASP A 34 -14.73 -19.94 -10.86
N PHE A 35 -13.71 -19.10 -10.95
CA PHE A 35 -13.41 -18.34 -12.16
C PHE A 35 -13.08 -19.26 -13.36
N ILE A 36 -12.27 -20.31 -13.15
CA ILE A 36 -11.93 -21.29 -14.17
C ILE A 36 -13.19 -22.04 -14.61
N SER A 37 -13.99 -22.54 -13.66
CA SER A 37 -15.19 -23.33 -13.91
C SER A 37 -16.23 -22.51 -14.70
N ASN A 38 -16.50 -21.28 -14.29
CA ASN A 38 -17.44 -20.39 -14.96
C ASN A 38 -16.99 -20.01 -16.37
N SER A 39 -15.69 -19.82 -16.58
CA SER A 39 -15.14 -19.45 -17.88
C SER A 39 -15.20 -20.61 -18.89
N ARG A 40 -15.13 -21.85 -18.41
CA ARG A 40 -15.29 -23.04 -19.23
C ARG A 40 -16.74 -23.28 -19.63
N GLN A 41 -17.70 -23.00 -18.73
CA GLN A 41 -19.13 -23.19 -19.00
C GLN A 41 -19.73 -22.14 -19.95
N ARG A 42 -19.14 -20.93 -19.95
CA ARG A 42 -19.59 -19.83 -20.82
C ARG A 42 -18.39 -19.21 -21.55
N PRO A 43 -17.98 -19.80 -22.66
CA PRO A 43 -16.91 -19.23 -23.48
C PRO A 43 -17.43 -17.98 -24.21
N THR A 44 -17.57 -16.87 -23.49
CA THR A 44 -18.00 -15.59 -24.07
C THR A 44 -16.79 -14.67 -24.21
N GLY A 45 -16.35 -14.43 -25.45
CA GLY A 45 -15.44 -13.38 -25.81
C GLY A 45 -14.13 -13.87 -26.44
N LYS A 46 -13.68 -13.16 -27.46
CA LYS A 46 -12.36 -13.31 -28.07
C LYS A 46 -11.34 -12.58 -27.21
N GLY A 47 -10.55 -13.29 -26.41
CA GLY A 47 -9.47 -12.70 -25.62
C GLY A 47 -9.11 -13.53 -24.37
N GLU A 48 -7.94 -13.20 -23.79
CA GLU A 48 -7.50 -13.74 -22.52
C GLU A 48 -8.37 -13.17 -21.38
N LYS A 49 -8.71 -14.02 -20.43
CA LYS A 49 -9.39 -13.62 -19.21
C LYS A 49 -8.42 -13.74 -18.04
N ARG A 50 -8.39 -12.75 -17.17
CA ARG A 50 -7.48 -12.71 -16.02
C ARG A 50 -8.26 -12.49 -14.73
N LYS A 51 -7.85 -13.16 -13.67
CA LYS A 51 -8.32 -12.93 -12.31
C LYS A 51 -7.14 -13.01 -11.37
N ALA A 52 -7.01 -12.02 -10.48
CA ALA A 52 -6.01 -12.02 -9.43
C ALA A 52 -6.72 -11.91 -8.07
N ILE A 53 -6.17 -12.60 -7.07
CA ILE A 53 -6.59 -12.51 -5.67
C ILE A 53 -5.33 -12.35 -4.81
N THR A 54 -5.49 -11.71 -3.65
CA THR A 54 -4.44 -11.60 -2.64
C THR A 54 -4.84 -12.42 -1.43
N ILE A 55 -3.93 -13.25 -0.95
CA ILE A 55 -4.10 -14.11 0.23
C ILE A 55 -3.11 -13.67 1.29
N ASP A 56 -3.62 -13.34 2.48
CA ASP A 56 -2.80 -13.08 3.67
C ASP A 56 -2.83 -14.32 4.56
N LYS A 57 -1.70 -14.96 4.76
CA LYS A 57 -1.56 -16.17 5.55
C LYS A 57 -0.28 -16.11 6.39
N ASP A 58 -0.40 -16.21 7.71
CA ASP A 58 0.71 -16.24 8.66
C ASP A 58 1.73 -15.09 8.48
N GLY A 59 1.23 -13.89 8.16
CA GLY A 59 2.06 -12.69 7.95
C GLY A 59 2.78 -12.67 6.62
N ARG A 60 2.48 -13.60 5.70
CA ARG A 60 2.90 -13.60 4.29
C ARG A 60 1.73 -13.21 3.39
N ILE A 61 2.06 -12.47 2.35
CA ILE A 61 1.08 -12.01 1.37
C ILE A 61 1.41 -12.62 0.02
N PHE A 62 0.47 -13.41 -0.50
CA PHE A 62 0.59 -14.07 -1.79
C PHE A 62 -0.34 -13.42 -2.81
N ASN A 63 0.18 -13.10 -3.98
CA ASN A 63 -0.64 -12.76 -5.15
C ASN A 63 -0.82 -14.00 -6.01
N VAL A 64 -2.07 -14.42 -6.18
CA VAL A 64 -2.45 -15.55 -7.03
C VAL A 64 -3.14 -14.99 -8.25
N GLU A 65 -2.54 -15.18 -9.42
CA GLU A 65 -3.12 -14.77 -10.70
C GLU A 65 -3.47 -16.00 -11.54
N CYS A 66 -4.66 -16.00 -12.13
CA CYS A 66 -5.11 -16.99 -13.10
C CYS A 66 -5.35 -16.31 -14.45
N ILE A 67 -4.75 -16.86 -15.49
CA ILE A 67 -4.94 -16.46 -16.88
C ILE A 67 -5.59 -17.62 -17.61
N ILE A 68 -6.70 -17.35 -18.33
CA ILE A 68 -7.37 -18.32 -19.19
C ILE A 68 -7.18 -17.87 -20.64
N PHE A 69 -6.58 -18.73 -21.44
CA PHE A 69 -6.29 -18.48 -22.84
C PHE A 69 -7.49 -18.81 -23.76
N GLN A 70 -7.37 -18.47 -25.03
CA GLN A 70 -8.44 -18.65 -26.01
C GLN A 70 -8.78 -20.12 -26.25
N ASP A 71 -7.82 -21.02 -26.11
CA ASP A 71 -7.98 -22.48 -26.24
C ASP A 71 -8.55 -23.14 -24.96
N LEU A 72 -8.99 -22.31 -23.99
CA LEU A 72 -9.47 -22.73 -22.67
C LEU A 72 -8.40 -23.40 -21.79
N SER A 73 -7.15 -23.37 -22.16
CA SER A 73 -6.05 -23.66 -21.26
C SER A 73 -5.94 -22.53 -20.22
N PHE A 74 -5.36 -22.81 -19.07
CA PHE A 74 -5.16 -21.81 -18.03
C PHE A 74 -3.79 -21.94 -17.37
N GLU A 75 -3.32 -20.83 -16.85
CA GLU A 75 -2.11 -20.74 -16.04
C GLU A 75 -2.48 -20.12 -14.69
N ILE A 76 -1.95 -20.71 -13.61
CA ILE A 76 -2.04 -20.12 -12.26
C ILE A 76 -0.62 -19.83 -11.81
N SER A 77 -0.38 -18.58 -11.44
CA SER A 77 0.88 -18.13 -10.82
C SER A 77 0.64 -17.71 -9.38
N ILE A 78 1.56 -18.08 -8.49
CA ILE A 78 1.57 -17.67 -7.08
C ILE A 78 2.88 -16.97 -6.82
N ASN A 79 2.80 -15.71 -6.37
CA ASN A 79 3.96 -14.89 -6.06
C ASN A 79 3.87 -14.43 -4.60
N ASP A 80 4.95 -14.61 -3.86
CA ASP A 80 5.08 -13.99 -2.53
C ASP A 80 5.42 -12.51 -2.72
N ILE A 81 4.49 -11.64 -2.36
CA ILE A 81 4.60 -10.18 -2.47
C ILE A 81 4.71 -9.52 -1.09
N THR A 82 5.10 -10.29 -0.08
CA THR A 82 5.17 -9.81 1.31
C THR A 82 6.08 -8.59 1.45
N GLN A 83 7.26 -8.64 0.84
CA GLN A 83 8.22 -7.53 0.92
C GLN A 83 7.72 -6.27 0.21
N GLU A 84 7.15 -6.43 -0.97
CA GLU A 84 6.56 -5.34 -1.76
C GLU A 84 5.44 -4.66 -1.00
N GLU A 85 4.51 -5.43 -0.45
CA GLU A 85 3.39 -4.90 0.33
C GLU A 85 3.84 -4.23 1.63
N GLN A 86 4.84 -4.78 2.32
CA GLN A 86 5.44 -4.14 3.48
C GLN A 86 6.08 -2.79 3.12
N GLN A 87 6.81 -2.71 2.01
CA GLN A 87 7.40 -1.46 1.54
C GLN A 87 6.32 -0.42 1.18
N VAL A 88 5.27 -0.82 0.48
CA VAL A 88 4.13 0.05 0.15
C VAL A 88 3.46 0.58 1.42
N ARG A 89 3.22 -0.31 2.39
CA ARG A 89 2.62 0.04 3.69
C ARG A 89 3.48 1.03 4.48
N LEU A 90 4.78 0.76 4.58
CA LEU A 90 5.75 1.65 5.24
C LEU A 90 5.79 3.03 4.56
N LYS A 91 5.83 3.07 3.24
CA LYS A 91 5.80 4.31 2.47
C LYS A 91 4.52 5.11 2.72
N ARG A 92 3.37 4.44 2.77
CA ARG A 92 2.08 5.07 3.08
C ARG A 92 2.06 5.64 4.49
N GLN A 93 2.50 4.88 5.50
CA GLN A 93 2.59 5.34 6.88
C GLN A 93 3.52 6.56 7.01
N LEU A 94 4.69 6.51 6.38
CA LEU A 94 5.63 7.63 6.38
C LEU A 94 4.99 8.89 5.78
N THR A 95 4.30 8.76 4.64
CA THR A 95 3.62 9.90 4.00
C THR A 95 2.53 10.48 4.88
N GLN A 96 1.74 9.64 5.55
CA GLN A 96 0.70 10.08 6.48
C GLN A 96 1.28 10.80 7.69
N ASN A 97 2.35 10.26 8.29
CA ASN A 97 3.03 10.87 9.42
C ASN A 97 3.60 12.26 9.04
N ILE A 98 4.25 12.35 7.88
CA ILE A 98 4.75 13.63 7.35
C ILE A 98 3.61 14.65 7.20
N ALA A 99 2.50 14.23 6.60
CA ALA A 99 1.35 15.12 6.41
C ALA A 99 0.80 15.64 7.75
N HIS A 100 0.73 14.78 8.77
CA HIS A 100 0.31 15.18 10.12
C HIS A 100 1.31 16.14 10.78
N GLU A 101 2.60 15.85 10.70
CA GLU A 101 3.66 16.70 11.27
C GLU A 101 3.77 18.07 10.59
N LEU A 102 3.42 18.19 9.31
CA LEU A 102 3.35 19.44 8.58
C LEU A 102 2.07 20.23 8.89
N LYS A 103 0.93 19.54 9.04
CA LYS A 103 -0.36 20.19 9.28
C LYS A 103 -0.38 21.01 10.58
N THR A 104 0.22 20.48 11.66
CA THR A 104 0.19 21.12 12.98
C THR A 104 0.84 22.50 12.97
N PRO A 105 2.10 22.70 12.52
CA PRO A 105 2.72 24.01 12.49
C PRO A 105 2.00 24.97 11.52
N VAL A 106 1.52 24.46 10.36
CA VAL A 106 0.77 25.26 9.40
C VAL A 106 -0.52 25.81 10.02
N SER A 107 -1.33 24.93 10.67
CA SER A 107 -2.57 25.36 11.32
C SER A 107 -2.30 26.37 12.47
N SER A 108 -1.20 26.20 13.20
CA SER A 108 -0.81 27.17 14.25
C SER A 108 -0.47 28.52 13.66
N ILE A 109 0.32 28.58 12.58
CA ILE A 109 0.65 29.82 11.88
C ILE A 109 -0.63 30.50 11.38
N GLN A 110 -1.52 29.75 10.71
CA GLN A 110 -2.77 30.28 10.22
C GLN A 110 -3.62 30.89 11.35
N GLY A 111 -3.78 30.18 12.48
CA GLY A 111 -4.58 30.68 13.61
C GLY A 111 -4.00 31.98 14.22
N TYR A 112 -2.68 32.10 14.33
CA TYR A 112 -2.05 33.34 14.79
C TYR A 112 -2.24 34.49 13.79
N LEU A 113 -2.05 34.23 12.49
CA LEU A 113 -2.24 35.22 11.44
C LEU A 113 -3.71 35.66 11.35
N GLU A 114 -4.67 34.73 11.42
CA GLU A 114 -6.11 35.06 11.46
C GLU A 114 -6.44 35.96 12.67
N THR A 115 -5.85 35.68 13.83
CA THR A 115 -6.07 36.51 15.01
C THR A 115 -5.50 37.93 14.83
N ILE A 116 -4.34 38.06 14.19
CA ILE A 116 -3.72 39.35 13.89
C ILE A 116 -4.56 40.14 12.89
N VAL A 117 -4.97 39.49 11.78
CA VAL A 117 -5.69 40.14 10.69
C VAL A 117 -7.10 40.58 11.11
N ASN A 118 -7.75 39.81 11.99
CA ASN A 118 -9.13 40.07 12.40
C ASN A 118 -9.25 40.99 13.63
N ASN A 119 -8.11 41.52 14.18
CA ASN A 119 -8.09 42.38 15.37
C ASN A 119 -7.33 43.68 15.11
N ASP A 120 -8.04 44.73 14.68
CA ASP A 120 -7.44 46.05 14.41
C ASP A 120 -6.82 46.71 15.67
N ASN A 121 -7.26 46.33 16.86
CA ASN A 121 -6.82 46.89 18.14
C ASN A 121 -5.99 45.93 18.98
N LEU A 122 -5.22 45.01 18.32
CA LEU A 122 -4.40 44.07 19.03
C LEU A 122 -3.23 44.79 19.78
N PRO A 123 -3.09 44.59 21.10
CA PRO A 123 -1.96 45.19 21.85
C PRO A 123 -0.64 44.76 21.22
N LYS A 124 0.32 45.71 21.14
CA LYS A 124 1.62 45.46 20.50
C LYS A 124 2.36 44.24 21.08
N GLU A 125 2.32 44.03 22.39
CA GLU A 125 2.94 42.88 23.06
C GLU A 125 2.34 41.54 22.59
N LYS A 126 1.02 41.48 22.34
CA LYS A 126 0.36 40.30 21.80
C LYS A 126 0.71 40.08 20.33
N LEU A 127 0.76 41.14 19.54
CA LEU A 127 1.19 41.09 18.15
C LEU A 127 2.61 40.54 18.05
N ASP A 128 3.55 41.06 18.81
CA ASP A 128 4.94 40.60 18.82
C ASP A 128 5.02 39.13 19.25
N THR A 129 4.26 38.73 20.27
CA THR A 129 4.17 37.32 20.70
C THR A 129 3.67 36.41 19.59
N PHE A 130 2.62 36.78 18.85
CA PHE A 130 2.08 35.97 17.77
C PHE A 130 3.02 35.86 16.59
N LEU A 131 3.71 36.93 16.24
CA LEU A 131 4.74 36.94 15.20
C LEU A 131 5.93 36.03 15.58
N GLU A 132 6.41 36.09 16.84
CA GLU A 132 7.46 35.20 17.33
C GLU A 132 7.01 33.71 17.24
N ARG A 133 5.79 33.40 17.61
CA ARG A 133 5.24 32.05 17.50
C ARG A 133 5.15 31.58 16.03
N CYS A 134 4.69 32.44 15.12
CA CYS A 134 4.68 32.14 13.68
C CYS A 134 6.09 31.84 13.17
N PHE A 135 7.07 32.65 13.57
CA PHE A 135 8.48 32.47 13.19
C PHE A 135 9.04 31.14 13.72
N ALA A 136 8.75 30.82 14.99
CA ALA A 136 9.17 29.55 15.59
C ALA A 136 8.57 28.32 14.84
N GLN A 137 7.27 28.36 14.49
CA GLN A 137 6.63 27.29 13.72
C GLN A 137 7.18 27.19 12.29
N SER A 138 7.46 28.31 11.64
CA SER A 138 8.10 28.35 10.32
C SER A 138 9.48 27.70 10.33
N ASN A 139 10.31 27.99 11.36
CA ASN A 139 11.61 27.36 11.52
C ASN A 139 11.51 25.85 11.79
N ARG A 140 10.48 25.42 12.54
CA ARG A 140 10.21 23.99 12.74
C ARG A 140 9.87 23.31 11.40
N LEU A 141 9.03 23.95 10.60
CA LEU A 141 8.62 23.45 9.28
C LEU A 141 9.82 23.32 8.32
N ALA A 142 10.70 24.32 8.31
CA ALA A 142 11.93 24.28 7.52
C ALA A 142 12.89 23.14 7.93
N ARG A 143 12.94 22.79 9.21
CA ARG A 143 13.70 21.62 9.69
C ARG A 143 13.08 20.32 9.22
N LEU A 144 11.77 20.13 9.41
CA LEU A 144 11.06 18.95 8.95
C LEU A 144 11.25 18.70 7.45
N LEU A 145 11.16 19.74 6.62
CA LEU A 145 11.40 19.64 5.18
C LEU A 145 12.82 19.19 4.83
N ARG A 146 13.82 19.66 5.57
CA ARG A 146 15.21 19.19 5.39
C ARG A 146 15.37 17.72 5.74
N ASP A 147 14.78 17.27 6.86
CA ASP A 147 14.87 15.89 7.31
C ASP A 147 14.20 14.93 6.30
N ILE A 148 13.04 15.33 5.75
CA ILE A 148 12.37 14.59 4.69
C ILE A 148 13.20 14.49 3.42
N SER A 149 13.88 15.59 3.04
CA SER A 149 14.71 15.63 1.83
C SER A 149 15.89 14.65 1.94
N VAL A 150 16.48 14.50 3.11
CA VAL A 150 17.54 13.51 3.35
C VAL A 150 17.01 12.09 3.21
N LEU A 151 15.82 11.78 3.75
CA LEU A 151 15.20 10.45 3.66
C LEU A 151 14.89 10.04 2.20
N THR A 152 14.46 10.98 1.36
CA THR A 152 14.15 10.69 -0.05
C THR A 152 15.40 10.37 -0.88
N VAL A 153 16.55 10.90 -0.55
CA VAL A 153 17.83 10.56 -1.22
C VAL A 153 18.27 9.14 -0.88
N TRP A 154 18.09 8.69 0.37
CA TRP A 154 18.47 7.35 0.82
C TRP A 154 17.62 6.23 0.18
N THR A 155 16.34 6.49 -0.11
CA THR A 155 15.46 5.51 -0.77
C THR A 155 15.77 5.33 -2.25
N LYS A 156 16.43 6.30 -2.90
CA LYS A 156 16.75 6.27 -4.32
C LYS A 156 18.03 5.47 -4.67
N HIS A 157 18.89 5.22 -3.68
CA HIS A 157 20.19 4.53 -3.86
C HIS A 157 20.16 3.04 -3.51
N ARG A 158 19.00 2.48 -3.19
CA ARG A 158 18.79 1.06 -2.87
C ARG A 158 18.00 0.34 -3.98
N LYS A 159 18.48 0.45 -5.22
CA LYS A 159 18.05 -0.39 -6.33
C LYS A 159 19.19 -1.29 -6.76
#